data_47be7f27bf08075dcdf0bfd76d9fbc4e
#
_entry.id   47be7f27bf08075dcdf0bfd76d9fbc4e
#
_cell.length_a   1.000
_cell.length_b   1.000
_cell.length_c   1.000
_cell.angle_alpha   90.00
_cell.angle_beta   90.00
_cell.angle_gamma   90.00
#
_symmetry.space_group_name_H-M   'P 1'
#
loop_
_entity.id
_entity.type
_entity.pdbx_description
1 polymer ?
#
loop_
_entity_poly.entity_id
_entity_poly.type
_entity_poly.pdbx_seq_one_letter_code
_entity_poly.pdbx_strand_id
1 'polypeptide(L)'
;MLDAEKTAKAAAKWALSKVGCRYSQAERTKKDVFDCSSLVARAYSAQGVSWDLVGSEVPNSTQEVYSDQFLLLWPEDYDDIGKKLGGKDVLKKAAQPGDLQFLCTDADTTRSNRITHVAMVSGKDEIVHARSTKYGVRTDPLTLYAGKVCAVARFDPSAPLRRGMRGLRVKALQELLNEQGAKLETDGIFGPATEKAADKYGVG
;
A
#
# COMPACT_ATOMS: atom_id res chain seq x y z
N MET A 1 -16.92 7.53 8.16
CA MET A 1 -15.46 7.38 7.85
C MET A 1 -14.96 6.14 8.59
N LEU A 2 -14.10 5.32 7.94
CA LEU A 2 -13.53 4.14 8.60
C LEU A 2 -12.56 4.59 9.71
N ASP A 3 -12.63 3.93 10.87
CA ASP A 3 -11.62 4.08 11.92
C ASP A 3 -10.32 3.40 11.46
N ALA A 4 -9.27 4.18 11.26
CA ALA A 4 -8.02 3.71 10.66
C ALA A 4 -7.36 2.58 11.46
N GLU A 5 -7.23 2.76 12.79
CA GLU A 5 -6.56 1.79 13.66
C GLU A 5 -7.37 0.49 13.77
N LYS A 6 -8.67 0.60 13.98
CA LYS A 6 -9.57 -0.56 14.07
C LYS A 6 -9.60 -1.33 12.76
N THR A 7 -9.68 -0.63 11.62
CA THR A 7 -9.68 -1.22 10.29
C THR A 7 -8.36 -1.97 10.01
N ALA A 8 -7.22 -1.35 10.31
CA ALA A 8 -5.90 -1.95 10.12
C ALA A 8 -5.70 -3.21 10.98
N LYS A 9 -6.07 -3.16 12.25
CA LYS A 9 -6.04 -4.33 13.15
C LYS A 9 -6.96 -5.47 12.67
N ALA A 10 -8.15 -5.14 12.19
CA ALA A 10 -9.09 -6.13 11.67
C ALA A 10 -8.57 -6.75 10.35
N ALA A 11 -7.95 -5.97 9.48
CA ALA A 11 -7.29 -6.47 8.27
C ALA A 11 -6.15 -7.44 8.60
N ALA A 12 -5.29 -7.10 9.56
CA ALA A 12 -4.22 -7.98 10.02
C ALA A 12 -4.77 -9.31 10.59
N LYS A 13 -5.81 -9.24 11.40
CA LYS A 13 -6.49 -10.44 11.94
C LYS A 13 -7.10 -11.30 10.83
N TRP A 14 -7.67 -10.66 9.81
CA TRP A 14 -8.22 -11.39 8.65
C TRP A 14 -7.09 -12.08 7.87
N ALA A 15 -5.97 -11.39 7.60
CA ALA A 15 -4.81 -11.97 6.92
C ALA A 15 -4.23 -13.17 7.70
N LEU A 16 -4.13 -13.07 9.03
CA LEU A 16 -3.72 -14.18 9.89
C LEU A 16 -4.65 -15.40 9.76
N SER A 17 -5.95 -15.20 9.58
CA SER A 17 -6.89 -16.31 9.38
C SER A 17 -6.68 -17.07 8.06
N LYS A 18 -5.81 -16.55 7.17
CA LYS A 18 -5.45 -17.16 5.88
C LYS A 18 -4.13 -17.93 5.92
N VAL A 19 -3.47 -18.00 7.06
CA VAL A 19 -2.26 -18.82 7.22
C VAL A 19 -2.55 -20.27 6.84
N GLY A 20 -1.66 -20.86 6.03
CA GLY A 20 -1.83 -22.17 5.43
C GLY A 20 -2.49 -22.18 4.05
N CYS A 21 -3.10 -21.09 3.60
CA CYS A 21 -3.65 -20.98 2.25
C CYS A 21 -2.55 -20.99 1.18
N ARG A 22 -2.92 -21.44 -0.03
CA ARG A 22 -2.02 -21.61 -1.16
C ARG A 22 -1.60 -20.28 -1.79
N TYR A 23 -0.37 -20.19 -2.27
CA TYR A 23 0.11 -19.09 -3.09
C TYR A 23 -0.11 -19.36 -4.59
N SER A 24 -0.65 -18.39 -5.32
CA SER A 24 -0.64 -18.37 -6.78
C SER A 24 -0.90 -16.95 -7.30
N GLN A 25 -0.05 -16.47 -8.22
CA GLN A 25 -0.30 -15.20 -8.91
C GLN A 25 -1.42 -15.34 -9.96
N ALA A 26 -1.43 -16.45 -10.69
CA ALA A 26 -2.43 -16.68 -11.75
C ALA A 26 -3.86 -16.86 -11.18
N GLU A 27 -3.99 -17.36 -9.96
CA GLU A 27 -5.27 -17.67 -9.32
C GLU A 27 -5.57 -16.78 -8.11
N ARG A 28 -4.91 -15.62 -8.00
CA ARG A 28 -4.94 -14.71 -6.85
C ARG A 28 -6.34 -14.21 -6.45
N THR A 29 -7.33 -14.31 -7.34
CA THR A 29 -8.72 -13.93 -7.09
C THR A 29 -9.59 -15.09 -6.62
N LYS A 30 -9.12 -16.35 -6.73
CA LYS A 30 -9.86 -17.52 -6.25
C LYS A 30 -9.94 -17.54 -4.73
N LYS A 31 -10.99 -18.19 -4.20
CA LYS A 31 -11.16 -18.39 -2.77
C LYS A 31 -9.95 -19.12 -2.17
N ASP A 32 -9.43 -18.60 -1.04
CA ASP A 32 -8.31 -19.16 -0.28
C ASP A 32 -7.01 -19.41 -1.09
N VAL A 33 -6.84 -18.62 -2.17
CA VAL A 33 -5.61 -18.55 -2.96
C VAL A 33 -5.15 -17.10 -3.02
N PHE A 34 -3.88 -16.86 -2.75
CA PHE A 34 -3.33 -15.52 -2.62
C PHE A 34 -1.95 -15.40 -3.28
N ASP A 35 -1.62 -14.24 -3.80
CA ASP A 35 -0.27 -13.73 -3.90
C ASP A 35 -0.04 -12.67 -2.81
N CYS A 36 1.14 -12.07 -2.76
CA CYS A 36 1.48 -11.12 -1.69
C CYS A 36 0.54 -9.92 -1.64
N SER A 37 0.25 -9.31 -2.77
CA SER A 37 -0.62 -8.15 -2.86
C SER A 37 -2.10 -8.50 -2.71
N SER A 38 -2.57 -9.59 -3.29
CA SER A 38 -3.98 -9.97 -3.14
C SER A 38 -4.35 -10.35 -1.70
N LEU A 39 -3.42 -10.87 -0.90
CA LEU A 39 -3.65 -11.09 0.53
C LEU A 39 -3.92 -9.76 1.24
N VAL A 40 -3.08 -8.77 1.02
CA VAL A 40 -3.20 -7.43 1.60
C VAL A 40 -4.48 -6.74 1.14
N ALA A 41 -4.69 -6.68 -0.18
CA ALA A 41 -5.85 -6.03 -0.75
C ALA A 41 -7.16 -6.62 -0.24
N ARG A 42 -7.27 -7.95 -0.23
CA ARG A 42 -8.49 -8.65 0.24
C ARG A 42 -8.67 -8.55 1.75
N ALA A 43 -7.58 -8.43 2.52
CA ALA A 43 -7.67 -8.19 3.95
C ALA A 43 -8.33 -6.84 4.25
N TYR A 44 -7.92 -5.80 3.54
CA TYR A 44 -8.51 -4.46 3.67
C TYR A 44 -9.92 -4.37 3.05
N SER A 45 -10.14 -4.99 1.89
CA SER A 45 -11.48 -5.04 1.28
C SER A 45 -12.51 -5.71 2.18
N ALA A 46 -12.12 -6.74 2.93
CA ALA A 46 -12.98 -7.39 3.92
C ALA A 46 -13.39 -6.45 5.08
N GLN A 47 -12.72 -5.30 5.22
CA GLN A 47 -13.04 -4.25 6.20
C GLN A 47 -13.75 -3.04 5.56
N GLY A 48 -14.17 -3.16 4.30
CA GLY A 48 -14.86 -2.08 3.58
C GLY A 48 -13.94 -1.05 2.93
N VAL A 49 -12.64 -1.30 2.85
CA VAL A 49 -11.71 -0.46 2.09
C VAL A 49 -11.88 -0.76 0.60
N SER A 50 -12.16 0.28 -0.18
CA SER A 50 -12.20 0.18 -1.64
C SER A 50 -10.83 0.51 -2.23
N TRP A 51 -10.37 -0.32 -3.16
CA TRP A 51 -9.11 -0.11 -3.88
C TRP A 51 -9.33 0.54 -5.24
N ASP A 52 -10.30 1.35 -5.42
CA ASP A 52 -10.79 1.96 -6.69
C ASP A 52 -9.66 2.40 -7.64
N LEU A 53 -8.90 1.41 -8.08
CA LEU A 53 -7.82 1.57 -9.02
C LEU A 53 -8.32 1.17 -10.41
N VAL A 54 -8.13 2.07 -11.35
CA VAL A 54 -8.52 1.87 -12.75
C VAL A 54 -7.99 0.52 -13.26
N GLY A 55 -8.90 -0.42 -13.54
CA GLY A 55 -8.62 -1.62 -14.33
C GLY A 55 -8.25 -2.90 -13.56
N SER A 56 -8.32 -2.96 -12.23
CA SER A 56 -8.07 -4.21 -11.49
C SER A 56 -8.94 -4.33 -10.25
N GLU A 57 -9.64 -5.46 -10.10
CA GLU A 57 -10.39 -5.78 -8.88
C GLU A 57 -9.48 -5.99 -7.65
N VAL A 58 -8.22 -6.32 -7.89
CA VAL A 58 -7.21 -6.55 -6.84
C VAL A 58 -5.90 -5.89 -7.24
N PRO A 59 -5.46 -4.84 -6.53
CA PRO A 59 -4.23 -4.12 -6.84
C PRO A 59 -3.00 -5.02 -6.73
N ASN A 60 -1.91 -4.59 -7.34
CA ASN A 60 -0.58 -5.14 -7.10
C ASN A 60 0.18 -4.28 -6.07
N SER A 61 1.31 -4.78 -5.57
CA SER A 61 2.09 -4.08 -4.55
C SER A 61 2.57 -2.69 -4.95
N THR A 62 2.76 -2.45 -6.26
CA THR A 62 3.09 -1.12 -6.79
C THR A 62 1.91 -0.17 -6.64
N GLN A 63 0.69 -0.63 -6.91
CA GLN A 63 -0.52 0.19 -6.76
C GLN A 63 -0.84 0.45 -5.29
N GLU A 64 -0.65 -0.55 -4.42
CA GLU A 64 -0.90 -0.43 -2.98
C GLU A 64 -0.04 0.65 -2.32
N VAL A 65 1.25 0.74 -2.66
CA VAL A 65 2.18 1.72 -2.04
C VAL A 65 1.84 3.16 -2.37
N TYR A 66 1.22 3.40 -3.53
CA TYR A 66 0.81 4.75 -3.96
C TYR A 66 -0.66 5.08 -3.64
N SER A 67 -1.41 4.16 -3.04
CA SER A 67 -2.82 4.40 -2.71
C SER A 67 -2.99 5.61 -1.79
N ASP A 68 -3.92 6.49 -2.13
CA ASP A 68 -4.29 7.67 -1.35
C ASP A 68 -4.98 7.37 0.00
N GLN A 69 -5.19 6.09 0.30
CA GLN A 69 -5.69 5.60 1.58
C GLN A 69 -4.59 5.18 2.55
N PHE A 70 -3.31 5.26 2.13
CA PHE A 70 -2.17 4.91 2.96
C PHE A 70 -1.20 6.07 3.09
N LEU A 71 -0.83 6.36 4.33
CA LEU A 71 0.24 7.30 4.65
C LEU A 71 1.59 6.58 4.48
N LEU A 72 2.46 7.13 3.64
CA LEU A 72 3.83 6.67 3.53
C LEU A 72 4.61 7.09 4.78
N LEU A 73 5.08 6.11 5.56
CA LEU A 73 5.88 6.32 6.76
C LEU A 73 7.37 6.37 6.44
N TRP A 74 7.80 5.71 5.35
CA TRP A 74 9.15 5.67 4.86
C TRP A 74 9.17 5.16 3.41
N PRO A 75 10.00 5.71 2.50
CA PRO A 75 10.76 6.95 2.69
C PRO A 75 9.85 8.18 2.86
N GLU A 76 10.42 9.36 3.09
CA GLU A 76 9.64 10.60 3.25
C GLU A 76 8.94 11.02 1.96
N ASP A 77 9.57 10.72 0.80
CA ASP A 77 9.07 11.07 -0.52
C ASP A 77 8.73 9.81 -1.32
N TYR A 78 7.60 9.83 -2.03
CA TYR A 78 7.18 8.76 -2.95
C TYR A 78 8.17 8.56 -4.10
N ASP A 79 8.87 9.60 -4.53
CA ASP A 79 9.89 9.53 -5.58
C ASP A 79 11.14 8.72 -5.14
N ASP A 80 11.33 8.51 -3.85
CA ASP A 80 12.43 7.74 -3.27
C ASP A 80 12.13 6.25 -3.09
N ILE A 81 10.88 5.84 -3.33
CA ILE A 81 10.48 4.43 -3.24
C ILE A 81 11.32 3.59 -4.22
N GLY A 82 11.95 2.54 -3.69
CA GLY A 82 12.82 1.66 -4.46
C GLY A 82 14.26 2.16 -4.68
N LYS A 83 14.54 3.42 -4.38
CA LYS A 83 15.89 4.00 -4.46
C LYS A 83 16.67 3.82 -3.15
N LYS A 84 15.96 3.85 -2.02
CA LYS A 84 16.53 3.71 -0.68
C LYS A 84 16.08 2.39 -0.05
N LEU A 85 16.96 1.75 0.70
CA LEU A 85 16.66 0.60 1.56
C LEU A 85 16.94 0.99 3.00
N GLY A 86 16.02 0.70 3.95
CA GLY A 86 16.25 1.12 5.34
C GLY A 86 15.02 1.25 6.21
N GLY A 87 13.82 1.00 5.69
CA GLY A 87 12.57 1.09 6.45
C GLY A 87 12.50 0.23 7.72
N LYS A 88 13.50 -0.61 7.97
CA LYS A 88 13.59 -1.47 9.16
C LYS A 88 13.52 -0.72 10.48
N ASP A 89 14.09 0.49 10.54
CA ASP A 89 14.12 1.25 11.79
C ASP A 89 12.76 1.88 12.10
N VAL A 90 12.02 2.27 11.06
CA VAL A 90 10.62 2.69 11.18
C VAL A 90 9.76 1.53 11.68
N LEU A 91 9.91 0.34 11.08
CA LEU A 91 9.19 -0.86 11.52
C LEU A 91 9.48 -1.18 12.99
N LYS A 92 10.75 -1.17 13.41
CA LYS A 92 11.13 -1.46 14.80
C LYS A 92 10.58 -0.46 15.83
N LYS A 93 10.50 0.83 15.44
CA LYS A 93 10.07 1.90 16.34
C LYS A 93 8.56 2.08 16.40
N ALA A 94 7.88 1.93 15.29
CA ALA A 94 6.52 2.40 15.13
C ALA A 94 5.57 1.43 14.42
N ALA A 95 5.99 0.19 14.09
CA ALA A 95 5.12 -0.76 13.42
C ALA A 95 3.89 -1.12 14.24
N GLN A 96 2.74 -1.11 13.57
CA GLN A 96 1.45 -1.46 14.14
C GLN A 96 0.77 -2.54 13.27
N PRO A 97 -0.08 -3.40 13.84
CA PRO A 97 -0.84 -4.36 13.05
C PRO A 97 -1.62 -3.67 11.91
N GLY A 98 -1.43 -4.17 10.70
CA GLY A 98 -1.97 -3.59 9.47
C GLY A 98 -0.98 -2.75 8.68
N ASP A 99 0.11 -2.25 9.26
CA ASP A 99 1.16 -1.57 8.49
C ASP A 99 1.70 -2.49 7.39
N LEU A 100 2.02 -1.91 6.25
CA LEU A 100 2.55 -2.61 5.09
C LEU A 100 4.04 -2.34 4.94
N GLN A 101 4.84 -3.39 4.80
CA GLN A 101 6.22 -3.28 4.37
C GLN A 101 6.36 -3.75 2.92
N PHE A 102 6.94 -2.92 2.09
CA PHE A 102 7.23 -3.20 0.69
C PHE A 102 8.71 -3.54 0.53
N LEU A 103 8.97 -4.60 -0.22
CA LEU A 103 10.32 -5.14 -0.37
C LEU A 103 10.79 -4.97 -1.80
N CYS A 104 12.01 -4.50 -1.95
CA CYS A 104 12.74 -4.43 -3.19
C CYS A 104 13.80 -5.52 -3.23
N THR A 105 13.88 -6.24 -4.35
CA THR A 105 14.97 -7.18 -4.61
C THR A 105 15.76 -6.70 -5.82
N ASP A 106 17.06 -7.02 -5.85
CA ASP A 106 17.93 -6.63 -6.97
C ASP A 106 17.60 -7.37 -8.27
N ALA A 107 16.76 -8.41 -8.20
CA ALA A 107 16.47 -9.31 -9.30
C ALA A 107 15.53 -8.70 -10.37
N ASP A 108 14.76 -7.65 -10.07
CA ASP A 108 13.82 -7.06 -11.03
C ASP A 108 14.04 -5.55 -11.17
N THR A 109 14.85 -5.17 -12.16
CA THR A 109 15.10 -3.78 -12.54
C THR A 109 14.08 -3.24 -13.53
N THR A 110 13.12 -4.06 -13.98
CA THR A 110 12.12 -3.66 -14.98
C THR A 110 11.00 -2.82 -14.39
N ARG A 111 10.77 -2.91 -13.08
CA ARG A 111 9.76 -2.12 -12.37
C ARG A 111 10.33 -0.78 -11.94
N SER A 112 9.62 0.29 -12.23
CA SER A 112 10.07 1.66 -11.93
C SER A 112 10.37 1.91 -10.44
N ASN A 113 9.66 1.23 -9.53
CA ASN A 113 9.85 1.32 -8.09
C ASN A 113 10.52 0.09 -7.45
N ARG A 114 10.92 -0.90 -8.26
CA ARG A 114 11.61 -2.15 -7.84
C ARG A 114 10.88 -2.97 -6.78
N ILE A 115 9.63 -2.68 -6.46
CA ILE A 115 8.85 -3.44 -5.48
C ILE A 115 8.51 -4.82 -6.05
N THR A 116 8.93 -5.86 -5.34
CA THR A 116 8.70 -7.26 -5.72
C THR A 116 7.80 -8.02 -4.76
N HIS A 117 7.61 -7.49 -3.55
CA HIS A 117 6.82 -8.15 -2.51
C HIS A 117 6.22 -7.14 -1.54
N VAL A 118 5.09 -7.52 -0.92
CA VAL A 118 4.48 -6.80 0.19
C VAL A 118 4.15 -7.79 1.31
N ALA A 119 4.33 -7.37 2.55
CA ALA A 119 3.90 -8.08 3.75
C ALA A 119 3.18 -7.13 4.70
N MET A 120 2.27 -7.66 5.49
CA MET A 120 1.51 -6.91 6.49
C MET A 120 2.04 -7.21 7.89
N VAL A 121 2.27 -6.20 8.69
CA VAL A 121 2.55 -6.36 10.12
C VAL A 121 1.34 -6.98 10.80
N SER A 122 1.54 -8.11 11.47
CA SER A 122 0.48 -8.83 12.17
C SER A 122 0.56 -8.73 13.69
N GLY A 123 1.74 -8.39 14.21
CA GLY A 123 2.01 -8.22 15.64
C GLY A 123 3.29 -7.43 15.86
N LYS A 124 3.71 -7.32 17.13
CA LYS A 124 4.88 -6.52 17.54
C LYS A 124 6.16 -6.88 16.77
N ASP A 125 6.41 -8.17 16.56
CA ASP A 125 7.63 -8.67 15.93
C ASP A 125 7.33 -9.64 14.78
N GLU A 126 6.13 -9.57 14.18
CA GLU A 126 5.64 -10.54 13.22
C GLU A 126 4.99 -9.87 12.01
N ILE A 127 5.16 -10.50 10.87
CA ILE A 127 4.44 -10.22 9.62
C ILE A 127 3.63 -11.42 9.17
N VAL A 128 2.53 -11.17 8.47
CA VAL A 128 1.79 -12.16 7.70
C VAL A 128 1.89 -11.81 6.21
N HIS A 129 2.17 -12.81 5.38
CA HIS A 129 2.30 -12.62 3.94
C HIS A 129 2.06 -13.91 3.15
N ALA A 130 1.60 -13.79 1.91
CA ALA A 130 1.65 -14.88 0.94
C ALA A 130 3.07 -14.90 0.36
N ARG A 131 3.92 -15.80 0.87
CA ARG A 131 5.37 -15.74 0.66
C ARG A 131 5.81 -16.22 -0.72
N SER A 132 5.38 -17.40 -1.11
CA SER A 132 5.70 -18.00 -2.40
C SER A 132 4.90 -19.29 -2.61
N THR A 133 4.97 -19.89 -3.81
CA THR A 133 4.33 -21.18 -4.12
C THR A 133 4.76 -22.30 -3.15
N LYS A 134 6.02 -22.29 -2.69
CA LYS A 134 6.54 -23.30 -1.74
C LYS A 134 5.95 -23.14 -0.34
N TYR A 135 5.69 -21.91 0.10
CA TYR A 135 5.37 -21.63 1.50
C TYR A 135 3.93 -21.21 1.75
N GLY A 136 3.19 -20.80 0.71
CA GLY A 136 1.82 -20.28 0.87
C GLY A 136 1.75 -19.02 1.70
N VAL A 137 0.60 -18.82 2.35
CA VAL A 137 0.38 -17.77 3.35
C VAL A 137 0.93 -18.23 4.70
N ARG A 138 1.77 -17.42 5.31
CA ARG A 138 2.41 -17.74 6.59
C ARG A 138 2.75 -16.50 7.40
N THR A 139 3.15 -16.70 8.63
CA THR A 139 3.82 -15.69 9.44
C THR A 139 5.32 -15.90 9.44
N ASP A 140 6.05 -14.80 9.53
CA ASP A 140 7.51 -14.76 9.64
C ASP A 140 7.91 -13.58 10.57
N PRO A 141 9.13 -13.58 11.13
CA PRO A 141 9.60 -12.45 11.92
C PRO A 141 9.58 -11.13 11.13
N LEU A 142 9.19 -10.04 11.76
CA LEU A 142 9.17 -8.68 11.20
C LEU A 142 10.50 -8.29 10.53
N THR A 143 11.61 -8.79 11.07
CA THR A 143 12.96 -8.47 10.60
C THR A 143 13.49 -9.39 9.50
N LEU A 144 12.70 -10.40 9.06
CA LEU A 144 13.15 -11.35 8.04
C LEU A 144 13.74 -10.70 6.78
N TYR A 145 13.15 -9.57 6.37
CA TYR A 145 13.54 -8.84 5.17
C TYR A 145 14.11 -7.44 5.47
N ALA A 146 14.59 -7.20 6.69
CA ALA A 146 14.97 -5.87 7.17
C ALA A 146 15.89 -5.08 6.21
N GLY A 147 16.81 -5.75 5.53
CA GLY A 147 17.71 -5.13 4.55
C GLY A 147 17.09 -4.86 3.17
N LYS A 148 15.86 -5.27 2.92
CA LYS A 148 15.17 -5.14 1.63
C LYS A 148 13.94 -4.25 1.68
N VAL A 149 13.61 -3.68 2.83
CA VAL A 149 12.44 -2.80 2.99
C VAL A 149 12.70 -1.49 2.27
N CYS A 150 11.94 -1.22 1.23
CA CYS A 150 12.03 -0.01 0.41
C CYS A 150 10.83 0.93 0.55
N ALA A 151 9.78 0.52 1.23
CA ALA A 151 8.73 1.41 1.70
C ALA A 151 7.99 0.81 2.89
N VAL A 152 7.44 1.68 3.72
CA VAL A 152 6.53 1.34 4.83
C VAL A 152 5.34 2.27 4.74
N ALA A 153 4.12 1.73 4.74
CA ALA A 153 2.90 2.51 4.66
C ALA A 153 1.88 2.08 5.73
N ARG A 154 1.10 3.02 6.21
CA ARG A 154 0.04 2.83 7.20
C ARG A 154 -1.30 3.20 6.61
N PHE A 155 -2.33 2.40 6.87
CA PHE A 155 -3.69 2.76 6.50
C PHE A 155 -4.13 4.01 7.28
N ASP A 156 -4.33 5.08 6.54
CA ASP A 156 -4.86 6.35 7.03
C ASP A 156 -5.65 7.05 5.91
N PRO A 157 -6.97 6.77 5.80
CA PRO A 157 -7.81 7.37 4.77
C PRO A 157 -8.06 8.88 4.99
N SER A 158 -7.57 9.44 6.09
CA SER A 158 -7.65 10.88 6.40
C SER A 158 -6.33 11.62 6.16
N ALA A 159 -5.25 10.90 5.83
CA ALA A 159 -3.95 11.51 5.58
C ALA A 159 -4.04 12.61 4.52
N PRO A 160 -3.33 13.74 4.68
CA PRO A 160 -3.27 14.78 3.67
C PRO A 160 -2.81 14.21 2.32
N LEU A 161 -3.50 14.61 1.25
CA LEU A 161 -3.11 14.23 -0.10
C LEU A 161 -1.80 14.92 -0.47
N ARG A 162 -0.88 14.17 -1.08
CA ARG A 162 0.43 14.70 -1.49
C ARG A 162 0.91 14.06 -2.78
N ARG A 163 1.87 14.70 -3.40
CA ARG A 163 2.50 14.22 -4.64
C ARG A 163 2.94 12.75 -4.52
N GLY A 164 2.61 11.98 -5.55
CA GLY A 164 2.84 10.53 -5.62
C GLY A 164 1.61 9.70 -5.29
N MET A 165 0.68 10.18 -4.46
CA MET A 165 -0.55 9.47 -4.13
C MET A 165 -1.47 9.28 -5.34
N ARG A 166 -2.25 8.19 -5.32
CA ARG A 166 -3.19 7.83 -6.39
C ARG A 166 -4.46 7.23 -5.81
N GLY A 167 -5.60 7.62 -6.36
CA GLY A 167 -6.89 7.05 -5.97
C GLY A 167 -8.06 8.01 -6.16
N LEU A 168 -9.21 7.61 -5.62
CA LEU A 168 -10.46 8.39 -5.75
C LEU A 168 -10.43 9.70 -4.97
N ARG A 169 -9.71 9.76 -3.85
CA ARG A 169 -9.57 11.01 -3.09
C ARG A 169 -8.81 12.05 -3.90
N VAL A 170 -7.74 11.59 -4.61
CA VAL A 170 -7.00 12.47 -5.54
C VAL A 170 -7.89 12.92 -6.69
N LYS A 171 -8.66 12.00 -7.28
CA LYS A 171 -9.60 12.32 -8.36
C LYS A 171 -10.64 13.36 -7.92
N ALA A 172 -11.24 13.16 -6.76
CA ALA A 172 -12.21 14.12 -6.19
C ALA A 172 -11.58 15.51 -5.95
N LEU A 173 -10.33 15.56 -5.49
CA LEU A 173 -9.59 16.82 -5.37
C LEU A 173 -9.38 17.49 -6.74
N GLN A 174 -9.01 16.72 -7.78
CA GLN A 174 -8.84 17.26 -9.14
C GLN A 174 -10.15 17.82 -9.70
N GLU A 175 -11.28 17.14 -9.46
CA GLU A 175 -12.62 17.61 -9.84
C GLU A 175 -12.95 18.93 -9.12
N LEU A 176 -12.75 19.00 -7.81
CA LEU A 176 -12.96 20.22 -7.03
C LEU A 176 -12.08 21.39 -7.50
N LEU A 177 -10.80 21.14 -7.79
CA LEU A 177 -9.89 22.16 -8.32
C LEU A 177 -10.31 22.63 -9.73
N ASN A 178 -10.87 21.74 -10.56
CA ASN A 178 -11.39 22.08 -11.86
C ASN A 178 -12.66 22.95 -11.79
N GLU A 179 -13.52 22.74 -10.81
CA GLU A 179 -14.65 23.63 -10.52
C GLU A 179 -14.17 25.06 -10.20
N GLN A 180 -12.97 25.19 -9.62
CA GLN A 180 -12.32 26.47 -9.36
C GLN A 180 -11.49 27.00 -10.56
N GLY A 181 -11.49 26.30 -11.70
CA GLY A 181 -10.84 26.73 -12.94
C GLY A 181 -9.42 26.21 -13.15
N ALA A 182 -9.00 25.13 -12.49
CA ALA A 182 -7.64 24.59 -12.60
C ALA A 182 -7.32 23.93 -13.94
N LYS A 183 -8.29 23.32 -14.62
CA LYS A 183 -8.15 22.60 -15.90
C LYS A 183 -7.19 21.41 -15.82
N LEU A 184 -7.32 20.59 -14.77
CA LEU A 184 -6.55 19.36 -14.57
C LEU A 184 -7.20 18.18 -15.30
N GLU A 185 -6.39 17.20 -15.71
CA GLU A 185 -6.86 15.86 -15.99
C GLU A 185 -7.31 15.18 -14.69
N THR A 186 -8.49 14.56 -14.68
CA THR A 186 -9.05 13.87 -13.50
C THR A 186 -8.68 12.39 -13.50
N ASP A 187 -7.38 12.14 -13.56
CA ASP A 187 -6.79 10.81 -13.67
C ASP A 187 -6.59 10.09 -12.31
N GLY A 188 -6.84 10.80 -11.21
CA GLY A 188 -6.61 10.30 -9.85
C GLY A 188 -5.15 10.18 -9.48
N ILE A 189 -4.23 10.86 -10.18
CA ILE A 189 -2.79 10.88 -9.88
C ILE A 189 -2.40 12.27 -9.34
N PHE A 190 -1.92 12.33 -8.10
CA PHE A 190 -1.41 13.57 -7.53
C PHE A 190 -0.01 13.87 -8.10
N GLY A 191 0.00 14.45 -9.29
CA GLY A 191 1.20 14.86 -10.00
C GLY A 191 1.56 16.33 -9.75
N PRO A 192 2.65 16.84 -10.38
CA PRO A 192 3.08 18.24 -10.25
C PRO A 192 2.01 19.25 -10.63
N ALA A 193 1.14 18.94 -11.61
CA ALA A 193 0.04 19.82 -12.02
C ALA A 193 -1.03 19.93 -10.93
N THR A 194 -1.38 18.79 -10.29
CA THR A 194 -2.32 18.76 -9.17
C THR A 194 -1.76 19.51 -7.95
N GLU A 195 -0.47 19.29 -7.62
CA GLU A 195 0.22 20.00 -6.55
C GLU A 195 0.18 21.52 -6.73
N LYS A 196 0.61 21.98 -7.91
CA LYS A 196 0.57 23.41 -8.25
C LYS A 196 -0.83 24.03 -8.16
N ALA A 197 -1.85 23.28 -8.56
CA ALA A 197 -3.23 23.74 -8.46
C ALA A 197 -3.70 23.76 -6.99
N ALA A 198 -3.39 22.73 -6.21
CA ALA A 198 -3.72 22.68 -4.77
C ALA A 198 -3.10 23.87 -4.02
N ASP A 199 -1.83 24.15 -4.25
CA ASP A 199 -1.13 25.32 -3.67
C ASP A 199 -1.80 26.64 -4.07
N LYS A 200 -2.15 26.80 -5.37
CA LYS A 200 -2.77 28.02 -5.89
C LYS A 200 -4.13 28.30 -5.25
N TYR A 201 -4.91 27.26 -5.00
CA TYR A 201 -6.28 27.39 -4.48
C TYR A 201 -6.37 27.14 -2.97
N GLY A 202 -5.24 26.92 -2.28
CA GLY A 202 -5.18 26.77 -0.82
C GLY A 202 -5.86 25.48 -0.32
N VAL A 203 -5.81 24.42 -1.13
CA VAL A 203 -6.40 23.12 -0.82
C VAL A 203 -5.26 22.11 -0.65
N GLY A 204 -4.86 21.85 0.60
CA GLY A 204 -3.77 20.93 0.91
C GLY A 204 -3.84 20.43 2.34
#